data_2c508c95d6df8238f035832e5cc38477
#
_entry.id   2c508c95d6df8238f035832e5cc38477
#
_cell.length_a   1.000
_cell.length_b   1.000
_cell.length_c   1.000
_cell.angle_alpha   90.00
_cell.angle_beta   90.00
_cell.angle_gamma   90.00
#
_symmetry.space_group_name_H-M   'P 1'
#
loop_
_entity.id
_entity.type
_entity.pdbx_description
1 polymer ?
#
loop_
_entity_poly.entity_id
_entity_poly.type
_entity_poly.pdbx_seq_one_letter_code
_entity_poly.pdbx_strand_id
1 'polypeptide(L)'
;AKPEQNLLIATFEDKVRGVEGLSEDQIQNYITKNHDIVMNSVIPCYDNVIKFFTANKDAGTNDLGLAGYENGKEYYAYLLKDKVGTDKTPEEVITCLDNALDDVLSEYQTVALSNYSAYEQYFNDAGSSLYDDKDPLETINYFKDCFADRFPAMPDVNYKVENVHESLEDIVSPAFYVTTPIDAYNDNSIYLNMGSDGAGDLWSTLAHEGIPGHMYQFTYYLNTNPEPLRALLNFN
;
A
#
# COMPACT_ATOMS: atom_id res chain seq x y z
N ALA A 1 18.09 12.99 10.88
CA ALA A 1 18.81 12.59 9.66
C ALA A 1 19.60 13.78 9.13
N LYS A 2 20.74 13.53 8.49
CA LYS A 2 21.49 14.62 7.84
C LYS A 2 20.67 15.13 6.64
N PRO A 3 20.77 16.45 6.30
CA PRO A 3 19.99 16.99 5.18
C PRO A 3 20.14 16.20 3.88
N GLU A 4 21.32 15.71 3.61
CA GLU A 4 21.65 14.91 2.40
C GLU A 4 20.93 13.56 2.35
N GLN A 5 20.45 13.07 3.49
CA GLN A 5 19.67 11.83 3.62
C GLN A 5 18.15 12.06 3.58
N ASN A 6 17.71 13.31 3.48
CA ASN A 6 16.30 13.61 3.33
C ASN A 6 15.83 13.22 1.93
N LEU A 7 14.81 12.37 1.84
CA LEU A 7 14.26 11.87 0.59
C LEU A 7 13.98 12.98 -0.43
N LEU A 8 13.39 14.09 0.02
CA LEU A 8 13.03 15.22 -0.86
C LEU A 8 14.24 15.98 -1.41
N ILE A 9 15.42 15.80 -0.80
CA ILE A 9 16.67 16.36 -1.31
C ILE A 9 17.41 15.31 -2.13
N ALA A 10 17.60 14.11 -1.57
CA ALA A 10 18.41 13.06 -2.17
C ALA A 10 17.92 12.59 -3.55
N THR A 11 16.59 12.50 -3.75
CA THR A 11 16.03 12.03 -5.03
C THR A 11 15.70 13.14 -6.01
N PHE A 12 15.74 14.41 -5.59
CA PHE A 12 15.28 15.50 -6.43
C PHE A 12 16.21 15.79 -7.59
N GLU A 13 17.53 15.69 -7.37
CA GLU A 13 18.52 15.95 -8.42
C GLU A 13 18.34 15.00 -9.61
N ASP A 14 18.23 13.70 -9.37
CA ASP A 14 18.03 12.73 -10.44
C ASP A 14 16.71 12.97 -11.20
N LYS A 15 15.65 13.31 -10.47
CA LYS A 15 14.35 13.61 -11.09
C LYS A 15 14.39 14.85 -11.97
N VAL A 16 15.00 15.94 -11.51
CA VAL A 16 15.07 17.19 -12.29
C VAL A 16 16.02 17.06 -13.49
N ARG A 17 17.10 16.27 -13.36
CA ARG A 17 18.01 15.97 -14.48
C ARG A 17 17.35 15.11 -15.56
N GLY A 18 16.35 14.31 -15.22
CA GLY A 18 15.54 13.54 -16.16
C GLY A 18 14.51 14.37 -16.95
N VAL A 19 14.31 15.65 -16.63
CA VAL A 19 13.38 16.52 -17.36
C VAL A 19 14.03 17.06 -18.63
N GLU A 20 13.49 16.66 -19.78
CA GLU A 20 13.97 17.12 -21.08
C GLU A 20 13.82 18.64 -21.28
N GLY A 21 14.78 19.25 -21.96
CA GLY A 21 14.74 20.67 -22.36
C GLY A 21 15.20 21.67 -21.30
N LEU A 22 15.64 21.20 -20.12
CA LEU A 22 16.25 22.09 -19.12
C LEU A 22 17.75 22.30 -19.39
N SER A 23 18.21 23.55 -19.22
CA SER A 23 19.65 23.86 -19.20
C SER A 23 20.26 23.48 -17.84
N GLU A 24 21.58 23.27 -17.79
CA GLU A 24 22.29 23.00 -16.53
C GLU A 24 22.08 24.11 -15.48
N ASP A 25 22.04 25.37 -15.89
CA ASP A 25 21.76 26.50 -14.99
C ASP A 25 20.35 26.43 -14.39
N GLN A 26 19.36 26.00 -15.18
CA GLN A 26 17.99 25.78 -14.69
C GLN A 26 17.94 24.61 -13.71
N ILE A 27 18.59 23.50 -14.05
CA ILE A 27 18.67 22.32 -13.18
C ILE A 27 19.30 22.72 -11.84
N GLN A 28 20.46 23.37 -11.85
CA GLN A 28 21.14 23.80 -10.62
C GLN A 28 20.31 24.79 -9.80
N ASN A 29 19.58 25.69 -10.44
CA ASN A 29 18.65 26.59 -9.76
C ASN A 29 17.49 25.82 -9.08
N TYR A 30 16.94 24.79 -9.72
CA TYR A 30 15.91 23.96 -9.11
C TYR A 30 16.43 23.16 -7.93
N ILE A 31 17.62 22.57 -8.03
CA ILE A 31 18.27 21.83 -6.94
C ILE A 31 18.46 22.74 -5.71
N THR A 32 19.01 23.95 -5.94
CA THR A 32 19.23 24.92 -4.86
C THR A 32 17.90 25.35 -4.22
N LYS A 33 16.89 25.65 -5.01
CA LYS A 33 15.56 26.01 -4.50
C LYS A 33 14.91 24.89 -3.73
N ASN A 34 15.00 23.65 -4.21
CA ASN A 34 14.47 22.50 -3.49
C ASN A 34 15.13 22.37 -2.12
N HIS A 35 16.46 22.38 -2.07
CA HIS A 35 17.20 22.33 -0.81
C HIS A 35 16.75 23.43 0.17
N ASP A 36 16.67 24.68 -0.31
CA ASP A 36 16.26 25.82 0.52
C ASP A 36 14.82 25.67 1.05
N ILE A 37 13.89 25.21 0.23
CA ILE A 37 12.50 24.96 0.64
C ILE A 37 12.43 23.85 1.67
N VAL A 38 13.13 22.74 1.44
CA VAL A 38 13.12 21.62 2.38
C VAL A 38 13.70 22.04 3.73
N MET A 39 14.86 22.70 3.74
CA MET A 39 15.55 23.12 4.96
C MET A 39 14.83 24.24 5.72
N ASN A 40 14.26 25.21 5.04
CA ASN A 40 13.72 26.41 5.67
C ASN A 40 12.19 26.43 5.81
N SER A 41 11.50 25.46 5.21
CA SER A 41 10.03 25.39 5.28
C SER A 41 9.53 24.01 5.66
N VAL A 42 9.92 22.94 4.95
CA VAL A 42 9.37 21.61 5.15
C VAL A 42 9.79 21.04 6.52
N ILE A 43 11.10 21.00 6.81
CA ILE A 43 11.62 20.50 8.08
C ILE A 43 11.07 21.29 9.27
N PRO A 44 11.13 22.65 9.28
CA PRO A 44 10.54 23.42 10.37
C PRO A 44 9.02 23.22 10.53
N CYS A 45 8.29 22.93 9.44
CA CYS A 45 6.87 22.61 9.54
C CYS A 45 6.65 21.31 10.33
N TYR A 46 7.38 20.23 10.01
CA TYR A 46 7.32 18.99 10.75
C TYR A 46 7.76 19.16 12.22
N ASP A 47 8.81 19.95 12.48
CA ASP A 47 9.22 20.28 13.86
C ASP A 47 8.10 20.95 14.65
N ASN A 48 7.33 21.85 14.02
CA ASN A 48 6.19 22.49 14.67
C ASN A 48 5.05 21.50 14.95
N VAL A 49 4.77 20.56 14.03
CA VAL A 49 3.79 19.49 14.24
C VAL A 49 4.21 18.60 15.42
N ILE A 50 5.48 18.18 15.44
CA ILE A 50 6.04 17.38 16.55
C ILE A 50 5.92 18.13 17.89
N LYS A 51 6.29 19.41 17.94
CA LYS A 51 6.15 20.23 19.14
C LYS A 51 4.70 20.33 19.61
N PHE A 52 3.77 20.53 18.66
CA PHE A 52 2.35 20.61 19.00
C PHE A 52 1.85 19.30 19.60
N PHE A 53 2.10 18.16 18.98
CA PHE A 53 1.67 16.87 19.52
C PHE A 53 2.39 16.50 20.80
N THR A 54 3.68 16.83 20.94
CA THR A 54 4.44 16.61 22.19
C THR A 54 3.83 17.41 23.33
N ALA A 55 3.48 18.67 23.10
CA ALA A 55 2.85 19.53 24.12
C ALA A 55 1.43 19.08 24.50
N ASN A 56 0.74 18.38 23.60
CA ASN A 56 -0.66 17.96 23.78
C ASN A 56 -0.81 16.45 23.94
N LYS A 57 0.28 15.68 24.15
CA LYS A 57 0.22 14.22 24.22
C LYS A 57 -0.74 13.65 25.27
N ASP A 58 -0.94 14.40 26.36
CA ASP A 58 -1.80 14.01 27.48
C ASP A 58 -3.15 14.77 27.47
N ALA A 59 -3.46 15.51 26.40
CA ALA A 59 -4.70 16.30 26.29
C ALA A 59 -5.91 15.45 25.85
N GLY A 60 -5.67 14.22 25.39
CA GLY A 60 -6.74 13.29 25.05
C GLY A 60 -7.53 12.87 26.30
N THR A 61 -8.84 12.92 26.23
CA THR A 61 -9.76 12.53 27.32
C THR A 61 -10.58 11.29 26.99
N ASN A 62 -10.40 10.74 25.81
CA ASN A 62 -11.15 9.59 25.31
C ASN A 62 -10.24 8.38 25.03
N ASP A 63 -10.22 7.44 25.98
CA ASP A 63 -9.44 6.20 25.87
C ASP A 63 -10.26 5.05 25.21
N LEU A 64 -11.54 5.29 24.89
CA LEU A 64 -12.46 4.28 24.38
C LEU A 64 -12.67 4.34 22.85
N GLY A 65 -11.93 5.20 22.15
CA GLY A 65 -12.13 5.40 20.72
C GLY A 65 -13.55 5.87 20.39
N LEU A 66 -14.18 5.31 19.36
CA LEU A 66 -15.55 5.68 18.98
C LEU A 66 -16.56 5.45 20.09
N ALA A 67 -16.39 4.44 20.93
CA ALA A 67 -17.30 4.16 22.04
C ALA A 67 -17.32 5.25 23.11
N GLY A 68 -16.31 6.11 23.17
CA GLY A 68 -16.23 7.23 24.09
C GLY A 68 -16.96 8.50 23.65
N TYR A 69 -17.51 8.52 22.43
CA TYR A 69 -18.29 9.66 21.94
C TYR A 69 -19.80 9.43 22.10
N GLU A 70 -20.56 10.51 22.28
CA GLU A 70 -22.02 10.48 22.51
C GLU A 70 -22.76 9.66 21.45
N ASN A 71 -22.43 9.81 20.16
CA ASN A 71 -23.06 9.09 19.04
C ASN A 71 -22.08 8.05 18.41
N GLY A 72 -21.13 7.56 19.19
CA GLY A 72 -20.07 6.69 18.66
C GLY A 72 -20.58 5.34 18.15
N LYS A 73 -21.59 4.78 18.81
CA LYS A 73 -22.23 3.51 18.40
C LYS A 73 -23.02 3.66 17.10
N GLU A 74 -23.79 4.71 16.97
CA GLU A 74 -24.55 5.04 15.77
C GLU A 74 -23.62 5.31 14.59
N TYR A 75 -22.53 6.03 14.84
CA TYR A 75 -21.52 6.27 13.84
C TYR A 75 -20.81 4.98 13.40
N TYR A 76 -20.51 4.06 14.32
CA TYR A 76 -19.94 2.77 13.97
C TYR A 76 -20.89 1.92 13.12
N ALA A 77 -22.19 1.89 13.47
CA ALA A 77 -23.20 1.23 12.64
C ALA A 77 -23.31 1.84 11.24
N TYR A 78 -23.21 3.17 11.13
CA TYR A 78 -23.10 3.84 9.84
C TYR A 78 -21.87 3.41 9.05
N LEU A 79 -20.69 3.32 9.69
CA LEU A 79 -19.47 2.87 9.05
C LEU A 79 -19.55 1.43 8.54
N LEU A 80 -20.21 0.52 9.27
CA LEU A 80 -20.46 -0.83 8.79
C LEU A 80 -21.30 -0.82 7.50
N LYS A 81 -22.33 0.01 7.44
CA LYS A 81 -23.14 0.15 6.25
C LYS A 81 -22.38 0.78 5.08
N ASP A 82 -21.61 1.84 5.35
CA ASP A 82 -20.87 2.61 4.33
C ASP A 82 -19.66 1.85 3.79
N LYS A 83 -18.83 1.27 4.68
CA LYS A 83 -17.55 0.64 4.31
C LYS A 83 -17.68 -0.85 3.99
N VAL A 84 -18.54 -1.57 4.68
CA VAL A 84 -18.71 -3.02 4.50
C VAL A 84 -19.91 -3.35 3.60
N GLY A 85 -20.81 -2.38 3.40
CA GLY A 85 -22.00 -2.57 2.56
C GLY A 85 -23.04 -3.50 3.17
N THR A 86 -23.12 -3.57 4.51
CA THR A 86 -24.04 -4.46 5.22
C THR A 86 -25.03 -3.68 6.08
N ASP A 87 -26.27 -4.17 6.18
CA ASP A 87 -27.28 -3.66 7.13
C ASP A 87 -27.26 -4.46 8.46
N LYS A 88 -26.29 -5.35 8.66
CA LYS A 88 -26.15 -6.14 9.90
C LYS A 88 -25.72 -5.24 11.08
N THR A 89 -26.17 -5.60 12.27
CA THR A 89 -25.66 -4.99 13.51
C THR A 89 -24.20 -5.42 13.78
N PRO A 90 -23.44 -4.70 14.61
CA PRO A 90 -22.11 -5.13 15.04
C PRO A 90 -22.08 -6.55 15.61
N GLU A 91 -23.07 -6.92 16.40
CA GLU A 91 -23.19 -8.27 17.01
C GLU A 91 -23.45 -9.34 15.96
N GLU A 92 -24.26 -9.06 14.95
CA GLU A 92 -24.50 -9.99 13.83
C GLU A 92 -23.22 -10.13 12.96
N VAL A 93 -22.44 -9.05 12.79
CA VAL A 93 -21.14 -9.11 12.08
C VAL A 93 -20.15 -9.95 12.87
N ILE A 94 -20.03 -9.76 14.19
CA ILE A 94 -19.18 -10.59 15.07
C ILE A 94 -19.56 -12.06 14.92
N THR A 95 -20.86 -12.39 15.01
CA THR A 95 -21.33 -13.78 14.85
C THR A 95 -20.96 -14.35 13.47
N CYS A 96 -21.07 -13.54 12.40
CA CYS A 96 -20.63 -14.00 11.07
C CYS A 96 -19.13 -14.26 11.00
N LEU A 97 -18.33 -13.41 11.64
CA LEU A 97 -16.86 -13.56 11.66
C LEU A 97 -16.42 -14.75 12.50
N ASP A 98 -17.07 -14.98 13.67
CA ASP A 98 -16.81 -16.16 14.52
C ASP A 98 -17.10 -17.45 13.76
N ASN A 99 -18.26 -17.55 13.10
CA ASN A 99 -18.59 -18.72 12.27
C ASN A 99 -17.60 -18.92 11.12
N ALA A 100 -17.21 -17.84 10.41
CA ALA A 100 -16.24 -17.92 9.34
C ALA A 100 -14.86 -18.35 9.84
N LEU A 101 -14.45 -17.91 11.03
CA LEU A 101 -13.20 -18.34 11.65
C LEU A 101 -13.22 -19.83 11.98
N ASP A 102 -14.31 -20.32 12.56
CA ASP A 102 -14.48 -21.75 12.88
C ASP A 102 -14.43 -22.60 11.60
N ASP A 103 -15.07 -22.17 10.52
CA ASP A 103 -15.05 -22.86 9.22
C ASP A 103 -13.62 -22.89 8.65
N VAL A 104 -12.91 -21.76 8.64
CA VAL A 104 -11.52 -21.66 8.16
C VAL A 104 -10.58 -22.53 8.99
N LEU A 105 -10.71 -22.53 10.33
CA LEU A 105 -9.89 -23.36 11.21
C LEU A 105 -10.14 -24.86 10.97
N SER A 106 -11.39 -25.25 10.73
CA SER A 106 -11.75 -26.62 10.38
C SER A 106 -11.17 -27.05 9.03
N GLU A 107 -11.25 -26.19 8.03
CA GLU A 107 -10.65 -26.42 6.71
C GLU A 107 -9.12 -26.51 6.81
N TYR A 108 -8.48 -25.60 7.52
CA TYR A 108 -7.04 -25.61 7.78
C TYR A 108 -6.59 -26.92 8.41
N GLN A 109 -7.29 -27.40 9.46
CA GLN A 109 -6.99 -28.69 10.10
C GLN A 109 -7.14 -29.85 9.13
N THR A 110 -8.17 -29.81 8.26
CA THR A 110 -8.39 -30.84 7.24
C THR A 110 -7.25 -30.88 6.24
N VAL A 111 -6.80 -29.74 5.74
CA VAL A 111 -5.66 -29.63 4.83
C VAL A 111 -4.38 -30.11 5.52
N ALA A 112 -4.11 -29.68 6.75
CA ALA A 112 -2.93 -30.06 7.52
C ALA A 112 -2.86 -31.57 7.75
N LEU A 113 -3.99 -32.21 8.01
CA LEU A 113 -4.05 -33.68 8.25
C LEU A 113 -4.01 -34.49 6.95
N SER A 114 -4.63 -33.97 5.87
CA SER A 114 -4.69 -34.69 4.59
C SER A 114 -3.37 -34.61 3.81
N ASN A 115 -2.56 -33.58 4.04
CA ASN A 115 -1.28 -33.36 3.39
C ASN A 115 -0.21 -32.89 4.39
N TYR A 116 0.04 -33.70 5.40
CA TYR A 116 0.95 -33.36 6.50
C TYR A 116 2.37 -33.03 6.04
N SER A 117 2.85 -33.71 4.99
CA SER A 117 4.20 -33.42 4.46
C SER A 117 4.32 -32.01 3.84
N ALA A 118 3.30 -31.54 3.13
CA ALA A 118 3.28 -30.17 2.62
C ALA A 118 3.11 -29.14 3.74
N TYR A 119 2.29 -29.46 4.75
CA TYR A 119 2.15 -28.65 5.95
C TYR A 119 3.48 -28.50 6.69
N GLU A 120 4.18 -29.62 6.96
CA GLU A 120 5.49 -29.61 7.62
C GLU A 120 6.55 -28.84 6.81
N GLN A 121 6.57 -29.04 5.49
CA GLN A 121 7.46 -28.31 4.59
C GLN A 121 7.19 -26.80 4.64
N TYR A 122 5.95 -26.37 4.57
CA TYR A 122 5.58 -24.96 4.66
C TYR A 122 6.13 -24.29 5.92
N PHE A 123 6.06 -24.94 7.07
CA PHE A 123 6.57 -24.39 8.32
C PHE A 123 8.09 -24.50 8.51
N ASN A 124 8.70 -25.53 7.91
CA ASN A 124 10.16 -25.69 7.98
C ASN A 124 10.89 -24.77 7.00
N ASP A 125 10.26 -24.51 5.87
CA ASP A 125 10.76 -23.57 4.84
C ASP A 125 10.19 -22.16 5.04
N ALA A 126 9.59 -21.88 6.20
CA ALA A 126 9.01 -20.57 6.52
C ALA A 126 10.06 -19.46 6.37
N GLY A 127 9.95 -18.68 5.32
CA GLY A 127 10.90 -17.65 4.94
C GLY A 127 11.66 -17.93 3.64
N SER A 128 11.60 -19.14 3.06
CA SER A 128 12.02 -19.39 1.69
C SER A 128 10.78 -19.49 0.79
N SER A 129 10.47 -18.44 0.05
CA SER A 129 9.48 -18.52 -1.01
C SER A 129 10.01 -19.45 -2.11
N LEU A 130 9.16 -20.33 -2.64
CA LEU A 130 9.45 -21.16 -3.82
C LEU A 130 9.78 -20.29 -5.07
N TYR A 131 9.70 -18.98 -4.94
CA TYR A 131 9.72 -18.00 -6.03
C TYR A 131 10.66 -16.82 -5.77
N ASP A 132 11.47 -16.86 -4.70
CA ASP A 132 12.36 -15.75 -4.27
C ASP A 132 13.40 -15.32 -5.31
N ASP A 133 13.76 -16.22 -6.21
CA ASP A 133 14.79 -15.99 -7.24
C ASP A 133 14.23 -15.35 -8.54
N LYS A 134 12.92 -15.07 -8.61
CA LYS A 134 12.33 -14.48 -9.81
C LYS A 134 12.35 -12.96 -9.77
N ASP A 135 12.61 -12.36 -10.92
CA ASP A 135 12.42 -10.93 -11.11
C ASP A 135 10.97 -10.51 -10.74
N PRO A 136 10.78 -9.47 -9.94
CA PRO A 136 9.45 -9.02 -9.50
C PRO A 136 8.49 -8.69 -10.65
N LEU A 137 8.99 -8.11 -11.75
CA LEU A 137 8.17 -7.80 -12.93
C LEU A 137 7.77 -9.08 -13.67
N GLU A 138 8.66 -10.07 -13.78
CA GLU A 138 8.35 -11.39 -14.33
C GLU A 138 7.29 -12.11 -13.48
N THR A 139 7.36 -11.96 -12.16
CA THR A 139 6.37 -12.50 -11.22
C THR A 139 4.97 -11.89 -11.45
N ILE A 140 4.87 -10.59 -11.61
CA ILE A 140 3.60 -9.91 -11.92
C ILE A 140 3.05 -10.36 -13.28
N ASN A 141 3.91 -10.49 -14.29
CA ASN A 141 3.52 -11.00 -15.60
C ASN A 141 3.02 -12.45 -15.53
N TYR A 142 3.67 -13.29 -14.73
CA TYR A 142 3.20 -14.65 -14.47
C TYR A 142 1.80 -14.66 -13.85
N PHE A 143 1.52 -13.79 -12.89
CA PHE A 143 0.17 -13.68 -12.33
C PHE A 143 -0.86 -13.23 -13.38
N LYS A 144 -0.51 -12.28 -14.24
CA LYS A 144 -1.38 -11.84 -15.32
C LYS A 144 -1.84 -13.02 -16.18
N ASP A 145 -0.93 -13.93 -16.50
CA ASP A 145 -1.24 -15.13 -17.30
C ASP A 145 -2.06 -16.15 -16.50
N CYS A 146 -1.68 -16.41 -15.24
CA CYS A 146 -2.35 -17.37 -14.36
C CYS A 146 -3.79 -16.99 -14.03
N PHE A 147 -4.11 -15.71 -13.99
CA PHE A 147 -5.42 -15.21 -13.60
C PHE A 147 -6.28 -14.78 -14.81
N ALA A 148 -5.77 -14.89 -16.03
CA ALA A 148 -6.46 -14.47 -17.25
C ALA A 148 -7.86 -15.10 -17.45
N ASP A 149 -8.03 -16.35 -17.02
CA ASP A 149 -9.32 -17.06 -17.11
C ASP A 149 -10.26 -16.83 -15.92
N ARG A 150 -9.78 -16.16 -14.86
CA ARG A 150 -10.51 -15.99 -13.60
C ARG A 150 -11.01 -14.58 -13.39
N PHE A 151 -10.38 -13.61 -14.03
CA PHE A 151 -10.68 -12.18 -13.91
C PHE A 151 -10.93 -11.58 -15.29
N PRO A 152 -11.71 -10.49 -15.39
CA PRO A 152 -11.82 -9.74 -16.64
C PRO A 152 -10.45 -9.30 -17.17
N ALA A 153 -10.35 -9.14 -18.49
CA ALA A 153 -9.10 -8.72 -19.10
C ALA A 153 -8.60 -7.37 -18.52
N MET A 154 -7.34 -7.35 -18.11
CA MET A 154 -6.71 -6.12 -17.64
C MET A 154 -6.61 -5.11 -18.78
N PRO A 155 -6.86 -3.80 -18.53
CA PRO A 155 -6.56 -2.76 -19.50
C PRO A 155 -5.09 -2.78 -19.94
N ASP A 156 -4.83 -2.29 -21.14
CA ASP A 156 -3.46 -2.13 -21.63
C ASP A 156 -2.82 -0.91 -20.97
N VAL A 157 -2.09 -1.15 -19.90
CA VAL A 157 -1.38 -0.14 -19.11
C VAL A 157 0.09 -0.53 -18.93
N ASN A 158 0.95 0.46 -18.81
CA ASN A 158 2.34 0.27 -18.44
C ASN A 158 2.47 0.07 -16.94
N TYR A 159 3.41 -0.76 -16.52
CA TYR A 159 3.77 -0.89 -15.11
C TYR A 159 5.24 -1.27 -14.94
N LYS A 160 5.79 -0.81 -13.83
CA LYS A 160 7.17 -1.07 -13.44
C LYS A 160 7.25 -1.38 -11.95
N VAL A 161 8.32 -2.04 -11.56
CA VAL A 161 8.68 -2.28 -10.17
C VAL A 161 9.93 -1.48 -9.85
N GLU A 162 9.90 -0.71 -8.79
CA GLU A 162 10.99 0.15 -8.34
C GLU A 162 11.30 -0.12 -6.86
N ASN A 163 12.54 0.03 -6.46
CA ASN A 163 12.88 -0.03 -5.04
C ASN A 163 12.57 1.29 -4.35
N VAL A 164 12.14 1.21 -3.09
CA VAL A 164 12.06 2.41 -2.25
C VAL A 164 13.44 3.00 -2.02
N HIS A 165 13.49 4.29 -1.73
CA HIS A 165 14.73 4.93 -1.32
C HIS A 165 15.14 4.44 0.08
N GLU A 166 16.44 4.24 0.32
CA GLU A 166 17.00 3.71 1.59
C GLU A 166 16.46 4.40 2.86
N SER A 167 16.14 5.71 2.78
CA SER A 167 15.60 6.47 3.92
C SER A 167 14.17 6.10 4.30
N LEU A 168 13.49 5.27 3.51
CA LEU A 168 12.12 4.81 3.76
C LEU A 168 12.06 3.35 4.20
N GLU A 169 13.15 2.60 4.12
CA GLU A 169 13.17 1.15 4.38
C GLU A 169 12.66 0.79 5.78
N ASP A 170 12.99 1.60 6.79
CA ASP A 170 12.57 1.37 8.18
C ASP A 170 11.10 1.74 8.48
N ILE A 171 10.40 2.40 7.54
CA ILE A 171 9.10 3.03 7.84
C ILE A 171 7.97 2.64 6.88
N VAL A 172 8.27 2.05 5.73
CA VAL A 172 7.23 1.61 4.79
C VAL A 172 7.09 0.09 4.76
N SER A 173 5.93 -0.38 4.34
CA SER A 173 5.64 -1.81 4.15
C SER A 173 6.59 -2.47 3.13
N PRO A 174 6.69 -3.81 3.12
CA PRO A 174 7.56 -4.57 2.20
C PRO A 174 7.32 -4.28 0.72
N ALA A 175 6.08 -3.97 0.36
CA ALA A 175 5.74 -3.42 -0.96
C ALA A 175 4.49 -2.56 -0.86
N PHE A 176 4.25 -1.72 -1.87
CA PHE A 176 3.03 -0.95 -2.03
C PHE A 176 2.84 -0.48 -3.48
N TYR A 177 1.58 -0.48 -3.91
CA TYR A 177 1.17 0.16 -5.14
C TYR A 177 0.85 1.63 -4.90
N VAL A 178 1.42 2.51 -5.71
CA VAL A 178 1.08 3.94 -5.69
C VAL A 178 0.00 4.21 -6.73
N THR A 179 -1.18 4.60 -6.26
CA THR A 179 -2.28 4.97 -7.14
C THR A 179 -1.90 6.13 -8.05
N THR A 180 -2.12 5.96 -9.33
CA THR A 180 -1.85 6.98 -10.34
C THR A 180 -2.92 8.07 -10.35
N PRO A 181 -2.66 9.25 -10.92
CA PRO A 181 -3.71 10.22 -11.19
C PRO A 181 -4.85 9.61 -12.02
N ILE A 182 -6.09 9.95 -11.68
CA ILE A 182 -7.28 9.40 -12.36
C ILE A 182 -7.37 9.74 -13.85
N ASP A 183 -6.69 10.79 -14.28
CA ASP A 183 -6.59 11.26 -15.66
C ASP A 183 -5.32 10.78 -16.38
N ALA A 184 -4.46 10.03 -15.69
CA ALA A 184 -3.19 9.51 -16.21
C ALA A 184 -2.86 8.11 -15.63
N TYR A 185 -3.84 7.20 -15.59
CA TYR A 185 -3.69 5.88 -14.95
C TYR A 185 -2.95 4.83 -15.81
N ASN A 186 -2.40 5.24 -16.95
CA ASN A 186 -1.70 4.32 -17.85
C ASN A 186 -0.28 3.94 -17.39
N ASP A 187 0.34 4.72 -16.51
CA ASP A 187 1.71 4.49 -16.04
C ASP A 187 1.73 4.18 -14.54
N ASN A 188 1.95 2.94 -14.20
CA ASN A 188 1.82 2.41 -12.85
C ASN A 188 3.17 2.05 -12.25
N SER A 189 3.30 2.20 -10.93
CA SER A 189 4.51 1.82 -10.19
C SER A 189 4.14 1.03 -8.94
N ILE A 190 4.85 -0.08 -8.74
CA ILE A 190 4.86 -0.85 -7.50
C ILE A 190 6.23 -0.63 -6.88
N TYR A 191 6.27 -0.26 -5.61
CA TYR A 191 7.51 -0.05 -4.88
C TYR A 191 7.78 -1.23 -3.97
N LEU A 192 9.04 -1.68 -3.97
CA LEU A 192 9.54 -2.74 -3.11
C LEU A 192 10.47 -2.17 -2.05
N ASN A 193 10.29 -2.62 -0.83
CA ASN A 193 11.18 -2.36 0.30
C ASN A 193 12.00 -3.61 0.60
N MET A 194 13.17 -3.71 -0.02
CA MET A 194 14.08 -4.85 0.16
C MET A 194 14.83 -4.82 1.49
N GLY A 195 14.82 -3.69 2.21
CA GLY A 195 15.41 -3.52 3.54
C GLY A 195 14.50 -3.98 4.69
N SER A 196 13.23 -4.31 4.43
CA SER A 196 12.31 -4.71 5.50
C SER A 196 12.44 -6.21 5.81
N ASP A 197 12.28 -6.56 7.09
CA ASP A 197 12.25 -7.96 7.56
C ASP A 197 11.08 -8.77 6.96
N GLY A 198 10.09 -8.10 6.37
CA GLY A 198 8.93 -8.70 5.71
C GLY A 198 9.09 -8.99 4.22
N ALA A 199 10.28 -8.78 3.65
CA ALA A 199 10.55 -9.07 2.23
C ALA A 199 10.52 -10.59 1.91
N GLY A 200 10.39 -11.46 2.92
CA GLY A 200 10.41 -12.92 2.76
C GLY A 200 9.20 -13.53 2.03
N ASP A 201 8.08 -12.83 1.87
CA ASP A 201 6.95 -13.29 1.04
C ASP A 201 6.60 -12.26 -0.05
N LEU A 202 7.58 -12.02 -0.90
CA LEU A 202 7.41 -11.10 -2.01
C LEU A 202 6.38 -11.60 -3.03
N TRP A 203 6.19 -12.92 -3.14
CA TRP A 203 5.26 -13.54 -4.07
C TRP A 203 3.80 -13.14 -3.82
N SER A 204 3.29 -13.35 -2.62
CA SER A 204 1.91 -12.97 -2.28
C SER A 204 1.76 -11.45 -2.22
N THR A 205 2.78 -10.74 -1.79
CA THR A 205 2.78 -9.27 -1.76
C THR A 205 2.70 -8.67 -3.16
N LEU A 206 3.43 -9.20 -4.15
CA LEU A 206 3.34 -8.76 -5.55
C LEU A 206 1.98 -9.09 -6.17
N ALA A 207 1.35 -10.19 -5.79
CA ALA A 207 -0.03 -10.48 -6.18
C ALA A 207 -1.00 -9.45 -5.59
N HIS A 208 -0.82 -9.08 -4.33
CA HIS A 208 -1.65 -8.12 -3.60
C HIS A 208 -1.50 -6.69 -4.16
N GLU A 209 -0.27 -6.24 -4.40
CA GLU A 209 -0.02 -4.88 -4.90
C GLU A 209 -0.21 -4.75 -6.42
N GLY A 210 0.05 -5.83 -7.18
CA GLY A 210 0.03 -5.86 -8.63
C GLY A 210 -1.24 -6.48 -9.23
N ILE A 211 -1.12 -7.74 -9.63
CA ILE A 211 -2.16 -8.52 -10.31
C ILE A 211 -2.37 -9.83 -9.54
N PRO A 212 -3.60 -10.14 -9.10
CA PRO A 212 -4.88 -9.47 -9.39
C PRO A 212 -5.29 -8.41 -8.35
N GLY A 213 -4.34 -7.85 -7.60
CA GLY A 213 -4.56 -6.94 -6.49
C GLY A 213 -4.83 -5.48 -6.85
N HIS A 214 -4.23 -4.57 -6.08
CA HIS A 214 -4.55 -3.13 -6.10
C HIS A 214 -4.38 -2.49 -7.48
N MET A 215 -3.26 -2.72 -8.17
CA MET A 215 -3.01 -2.13 -9.49
C MET A 215 -4.06 -2.60 -10.51
N TYR A 216 -4.34 -3.89 -10.55
CA TYR A 216 -5.36 -4.44 -11.45
C TYR A 216 -6.74 -3.85 -11.15
N GLN A 217 -7.16 -3.87 -9.89
CA GLN A 217 -8.47 -3.36 -9.47
C GLN A 217 -8.64 -1.88 -9.85
N PHE A 218 -7.63 -1.07 -9.55
CA PHE A 218 -7.67 0.37 -9.81
C PHE A 218 -7.74 0.70 -11.30
N THR A 219 -6.83 0.12 -12.10
CA THR A 219 -6.77 0.37 -13.53
C THR A 219 -8.01 -0.16 -14.26
N TYR A 220 -8.48 -1.34 -13.87
CA TYR A 220 -9.71 -1.91 -14.41
C TYR A 220 -10.91 -1.01 -14.12
N TYR A 221 -11.07 -0.56 -12.87
CA TYR A 221 -12.17 0.32 -12.50
C TYR A 221 -12.16 1.64 -13.28
N LEU A 222 -11.03 2.31 -13.37
CA LEU A 222 -10.94 3.57 -14.14
C LEU A 222 -11.21 3.36 -15.63
N ASN A 223 -10.80 2.22 -16.20
CA ASN A 223 -11.08 1.88 -17.59
C ASN A 223 -12.58 1.66 -17.87
N THR A 224 -13.41 1.43 -16.85
CA THR A 224 -14.87 1.38 -17.00
C THR A 224 -15.50 2.76 -17.19
N ASN A 225 -14.71 3.84 -17.14
CA ASN A 225 -15.15 5.21 -17.22
C ASN A 225 -16.25 5.55 -16.18
N PRO A 226 -15.97 5.37 -14.89
CA PRO A 226 -16.93 5.62 -13.83
C PRO A 226 -17.32 7.08 -13.76
N GLU A 227 -18.45 7.38 -13.09
CA GLU A 227 -18.82 8.75 -12.77
C GLU A 227 -17.66 9.48 -12.09
N PRO A 228 -17.33 10.75 -12.46
CA PRO A 228 -16.16 11.47 -11.96
C PRO A 228 -16.04 11.50 -10.44
N LEU A 229 -17.16 11.68 -9.73
CA LEU A 229 -17.19 11.65 -8.26
C LEU A 229 -16.80 10.27 -7.71
N ARG A 230 -17.26 9.18 -8.35
CA ARG A 230 -16.89 7.82 -7.96
C ARG A 230 -15.43 7.52 -8.23
N ALA A 231 -14.88 8.01 -9.33
CA ALA A 231 -13.46 7.89 -9.63
C ALA A 231 -12.60 8.55 -8.53
N LEU A 232 -13.02 9.73 -8.04
CA LEU A 232 -12.34 10.46 -6.95
C LEU A 232 -12.47 9.77 -5.57
N LEU A 233 -13.55 9.02 -5.34
CA LEU A 233 -13.84 8.39 -4.05
C LEU A 233 -13.41 6.91 -3.98
N ASN A 234 -12.82 6.38 -5.04
CA ASN A 234 -12.51 4.94 -5.15
C ASN A 234 -11.30 4.48 -4.32
N PHE A 235 -10.81 5.28 -3.43
CA PHE A 235 -9.60 4.98 -2.64
C PHE A 235 -9.89 4.47 -1.23
N ASN A 236 -11.12 3.97 -0.97
CA ASN A 236 -11.48 3.48 0.36
C ASN A 236 -12.31 2.20 0.28
#